data_8a3203a04a73172ccfec151ecc7ec91f
#
_entry.id   8a3203a04a73172ccfec151ecc7ec91f
#
_cell.length_a   1.000
_cell.length_b   1.000
_cell.length_c   1.000
_cell.angle_alpha   90.00
_cell.angle_beta   90.00
_cell.angle_gamma   90.00
#
_symmetry.space_group_name_H-M   'P 1'
#
loop_
_entity.id
_entity.type
_entity.pdbx_description
1 polymer ?
#
loop_
_entity_poly.entity_id
_entity_poly.type
_entity_poly.pdbx_seq_one_letter_code
_entity_poly.pdbx_strand_id
1 'polypeptide(L)'
;MNKKYTAEELDLLHAELYDILGETIRVCQKHNIPYFVIGGTAIGALYDQAVLPWDDDIDIGMTRENYNKFLKVAPEELGPSYFLSWIETDPHTPYYFAKVKKNDTLFVEEMFKNVPMHPGIFVDIFPFDKIPDNKLLRRIQSEALGFLKCCLMGKEIWMWKHFGTCEICLLYTSPSPRDGLLS
;
A
#
# COMPACT_ATOMS: atom_id res chain seq x y z
N MET A 1 -19.99 -12.34 -2.33
CA MET A 1 -20.46 -11.79 -1.03
C MET A 1 -19.20 -11.40 -0.27
N ASN A 2 -18.89 -10.12 -0.18
CA ASN A 2 -17.78 -9.67 0.68
C ASN A 2 -18.17 -10.03 2.12
N LYS A 3 -17.41 -10.92 2.74
CA LYS A 3 -17.56 -11.24 4.16
C LYS A 3 -17.17 -9.96 4.90
N LYS A 4 -18.14 -9.27 5.49
CA LYS A 4 -17.83 -8.18 6.42
C LYS A 4 -17.21 -8.79 7.67
N TYR A 5 -16.07 -8.28 8.08
CA TYR A 5 -15.46 -8.63 9.35
C TYR A 5 -16.43 -8.32 10.52
N THR A 6 -16.42 -9.15 11.54
CA THR A 6 -17.02 -8.79 12.84
C THR A 6 -16.12 -7.76 13.55
N ALA A 7 -16.67 -7.06 14.55
CA ALA A 7 -15.87 -6.14 15.35
C ALA A 7 -14.68 -6.84 16.03
N GLU A 8 -14.89 -8.05 16.54
CA GLU A 8 -13.85 -8.87 17.17
C GLU A 8 -12.74 -9.27 16.17
N GLU A 9 -13.11 -9.62 14.92
CA GLU A 9 -12.12 -9.93 13.86
C GLU A 9 -11.32 -8.67 13.49
N LEU A 10 -11.93 -7.49 13.44
CA LEU A 10 -11.24 -6.22 13.21
C LEU A 10 -10.31 -5.85 14.36
N ASP A 11 -10.72 -6.02 15.61
CA ASP A 11 -9.87 -5.75 16.77
C ASP A 11 -8.60 -6.62 16.73
N LEU A 12 -8.73 -7.90 16.40
CA LEU A 12 -7.59 -8.80 16.22
C LEU A 12 -6.70 -8.37 15.06
N LEU A 13 -7.30 -8.01 13.92
CA LEU A 13 -6.56 -7.51 12.75
C LEU A 13 -5.80 -6.22 13.09
N HIS A 14 -6.45 -5.27 13.77
CA HIS A 14 -5.81 -4.03 14.19
C HIS A 14 -4.62 -4.27 15.13
N ALA A 15 -4.72 -5.23 16.04
CA ALA A 15 -3.59 -5.58 16.90
C ALA A 15 -2.37 -6.06 16.08
N GLU A 16 -2.60 -6.89 15.06
CA GLU A 16 -1.55 -7.35 14.14
C GLU A 16 -0.99 -6.22 13.28
N LEU A 17 -1.85 -5.34 12.77
CA LEU A 17 -1.45 -4.17 11.99
C LEU A 17 -0.56 -3.22 12.81
N TYR A 18 -0.90 -2.98 14.08
CA TYR A 18 -0.06 -2.16 14.98
C TYR A 18 1.28 -2.80 15.29
N ASP A 19 1.34 -4.13 15.41
CA ASP A 19 2.59 -4.87 15.60
C ASP A 19 3.52 -4.70 14.39
N ILE A 20 3.00 -4.88 13.17
CA ILE A 20 3.74 -4.67 11.92
C ILE A 20 4.18 -3.20 11.76
N LEU A 21 3.29 -2.26 12.09
CA LEU A 21 3.59 -0.84 12.08
C LEU A 21 4.72 -0.51 13.06
N GLY A 22 4.67 -1.03 14.28
CA GLY A 22 5.71 -0.86 15.30
C GLY A 22 7.08 -1.31 14.82
N GLU A 23 7.15 -2.47 14.20
CA GLU A 23 8.41 -2.99 13.61
C GLU A 23 8.88 -2.12 12.43
N THR A 24 7.97 -1.71 11.56
CA THR A 24 8.29 -0.80 10.44
C THR A 24 8.84 0.54 10.96
N ILE A 25 8.22 1.10 11.99
CA ILE A 25 8.67 2.34 12.65
C ILE A 25 10.05 2.14 13.29
N ARG A 26 10.29 1.03 13.96
CA ARG A 26 11.58 0.69 14.55
C ARG A 26 12.70 0.75 13.51
N VAL A 27 12.50 0.12 12.36
CA VAL A 27 13.46 0.15 11.24
C VAL A 27 13.66 1.58 10.73
N CYS A 28 12.57 2.32 10.53
CA CYS A 28 12.63 3.71 10.09
C CYS A 28 13.42 4.61 11.06
N GLN A 29 13.17 4.49 12.36
CA GLN A 29 13.87 5.27 13.40
C GLN A 29 15.35 4.92 13.46
N LYS A 30 15.71 3.63 13.44
CA LYS A 30 17.10 3.16 13.47
C LYS A 30 17.94 3.75 12.32
N HIS A 31 17.32 3.89 11.16
CA HIS A 31 18.00 4.36 9.94
C HIS A 31 17.72 5.83 9.59
N ASN A 32 17.02 6.59 10.45
CA ASN A 32 16.61 7.96 10.18
C ASN A 32 15.90 8.08 8.82
N ILE A 33 14.84 7.31 8.63
CA ILE A 33 13.98 7.29 7.43
C ILE A 33 12.67 8.00 7.77
N PRO A 34 12.44 9.24 7.32
CA PRO A 34 11.17 9.92 7.47
C PRO A 34 10.06 9.20 6.71
N TYR A 35 8.90 9.11 7.35
CA TYR A 35 7.67 8.57 6.80
C TYR A 35 6.48 9.43 7.25
N PHE A 36 5.32 9.21 6.64
CA PHE A 36 4.06 9.84 7.02
C PHE A 36 2.89 8.88 6.73
N VAL A 37 1.80 9.03 7.46
CA VAL A 37 0.58 8.26 7.20
C VAL A 37 -0.25 8.90 6.10
N ILE A 38 -0.99 8.08 5.34
CA ILE A 38 -1.81 8.54 4.21
C ILE A 38 -3.19 7.88 4.25
N GLY A 39 -4.07 8.24 3.34
CA GLY A 39 -5.37 7.59 3.16
C GLY A 39 -6.24 7.57 4.40
N GLY A 40 -6.90 6.45 4.64
CA GLY A 40 -7.73 6.16 5.82
C GLY A 40 -6.94 6.26 7.11
N THR A 41 -5.71 5.77 7.10
CA THR A 41 -4.79 5.82 8.24
C THR A 41 -4.54 7.26 8.72
N ALA A 42 -4.36 8.22 7.80
CA ALA A 42 -4.19 9.63 8.17
C ALA A 42 -5.46 10.23 8.77
N ILE A 43 -6.63 9.83 8.29
CA ILE A 43 -7.92 10.27 8.83
C ILE A 43 -8.09 9.72 10.25
N GLY A 44 -7.88 8.41 10.46
CA GLY A 44 -7.96 7.77 11.76
C GLY A 44 -6.98 8.38 12.77
N ALA A 45 -5.73 8.63 12.36
CA ALA A 45 -4.72 9.27 13.22
C ALA A 45 -5.12 10.68 13.67
N LEU A 46 -5.80 11.47 12.80
CA LEU A 46 -6.21 12.83 13.11
C LEU A 46 -7.47 12.92 14.00
N TYR A 47 -8.45 12.06 13.75
CA TYR A 47 -9.77 12.17 14.39
C TYR A 47 -9.94 11.19 15.55
N ASP A 48 -9.48 9.95 15.40
CA ASP A 48 -9.69 8.89 16.37
C ASP A 48 -8.41 8.51 17.13
N GLN A 49 -7.25 9.03 16.71
CA GLN A 49 -5.92 8.67 17.22
C GLN A 49 -5.66 7.14 17.14
N ALA A 50 -6.30 6.49 16.20
CA ALA A 50 -6.27 5.05 15.97
C ALA A 50 -6.53 4.73 14.50
N VAL A 51 -6.41 3.47 14.10
CA VAL A 51 -6.98 2.97 12.83
C VAL A 51 -8.50 3.12 12.89
N LEU A 52 -9.13 3.53 11.79
CA LEU A 52 -10.59 3.65 11.73
C LEU A 52 -11.25 2.31 12.07
N PRO A 53 -12.34 2.28 12.85
CA PRO A 53 -12.92 1.02 13.35
C PRO A 53 -13.39 0.03 12.28
N TRP A 54 -13.54 0.48 11.04
CA TRP A 54 -13.97 -0.32 9.88
C TRP A 54 -12.87 -0.55 8.85
N ASP A 55 -11.67 -0.01 9.08
CA ASP A 55 -10.53 -0.10 8.16
C ASP A 55 -9.75 -1.39 8.41
N ASP A 56 -9.25 -2.01 7.37
CA ASP A 56 -8.56 -3.30 7.42
C ASP A 56 -7.09 -3.22 6.97
N ASP A 57 -6.57 -2.00 6.78
CA ASP A 57 -5.20 -1.74 6.38
C ASP A 57 -4.57 -0.52 7.08
N ILE A 58 -3.25 -0.40 6.95
CA ILE A 58 -2.46 0.77 7.35
C ILE A 58 -1.59 1.18 6.18
N ASP A 59 -1.67 2.46 5.82
CA ASP A 59 -0.97 3.07 4.70
C ASP A 59 0.11 4.04 5.16
N ILE A 60 1.36 3.82 4.74
CA ILE A 60 2.50 4.69 4.98
C ILE A 60 3.03 5.26 3.66
N GLY A 61 3.28 6.55 3.63
CA GLY A 61 3.95 7.23 2.53
C GLY A 61 5.42 7.55 2.87
N MET A 62 6.29 7.40 1.88
CA MET A 62 7.68 7.82 1.94
C MET A 62 8.06 8.57 0.68
N THR A 63 8.91 9.62 0.77
CA THR A 63 9.52 10.16 -0.45
C THR A 63 10.32 9.09 -1.17
N ARG A 64 10.48 9.19 -2.49
CA ARG A 64 11.21 8.19 -3.29
C ARG A 64 12.60 7.87 -2.72
N GLU A 65 13.31 8.86 -2.24
CA GLU A 65 14.63 8.68 -1.64
C GLU A 65 14.55 7.81 -0.37
N ASN A 66 13.64 8.15 0.54
CA ASN A 66 13.41 7.42 1.79
C ASN A 66 12.89 6.01 1.53
N TYR A 67 11.98 5.84 0.56
CA TYR A 67 11.47 4.56 0.13
C TYR A 67 12.59 3.64 -0.38
N ASN A 68 13.45 4.16 -1.26
CA ASN A 68 14.59 3.39 -1.76
C ASN A 68 15.60 3.05 -0.66
N LYS A 69 15.78 3.93 0.34
CA LYS A 69 16.60 3.65 1.52
C LYS A 69 15.97 2.55 2.37
N PHE A 70 14.66 2.61 2.60
CA PHE A 70 13.92 1.59 3.33
C PHE A 70 14.05 0.22 2.66
N LEU A 71 13.83 0.11 1.36
CA LEU A 71 13.94 -1.15 0.61
C LEU A 71 15.32 -1.81 0.73
N LYS A 72 16.39 -1.02 0.89
CA LYS A 72 17.76 -1.54 1.05
C LYS A 72 18.03 -2.10 2.43
N VAL A 73 17.48 -1.45 3.48
CA VAL A 73 17.81 -1.81 4.86
C VAL A 73 16.81 -2.79 5.48
N ALA A 74 15.54 -2.72 5.08
CA ALA A 74 14.47 -3.50 5.69
C ALA A 74 14.67 -5.03 5.58
N PRO A 75 15.18 -5.62 4.49
CA PRO A 75 15.39 -7.07 4.42
C PRO A 75 16.32 -7.63 5.49
N GLU A 76 17.31 -6.85 5.93
CA GLU A 76 18.29 -7.26 6.96
C GLU A 76 17.89 -6.84 8.37
N GLU A 77 17.03 -5.82 8.47
CA GLU A 77 16.68 -5.18 9.73
C GLU A 77 15.36 -5.66 10.32
N LEU A 78 14.43 -6.11 9.48
CA LEU A 78 13.16 -6.66 9.94
C LEU A 78 13.40 -7.93 10.75
N GLY A 79 12.72 -8.06 11.87
CA GLY A 79 12.74 -9.25 12.69
C GLY A 79 12.25 -10.50 11.91
N PRO A 80 12.60 -11.71 12.36
CA PRO A 80 12.31 -12.96 11.66
C PRO A 80 10.80 -13.23 11.47
N SER A 81 9.96 -12.55 12.23
CA SER A 81 8.49 -12.64 12.11
C SER A 81 7.91 -11.80 10.98
N TYR A 82 8.73 -11.04 10.24
CA TYR A 82 8.28 -10.13 9.22
C TYR A 82 8.97 -10.40 7.89
N PHE A 83 8.29 -10.02 6.82
CA PHE A 83 8.77 -10.18 5.44
C PHE A 83 8.50 -8.90 4.64
N LEU A 84 9.53 -8.39 3.96
CA LEU A 84 9.39 -7.30 3.00
C LEU A 84 8.96 -7.88 1.65
N SER A 85 7.69 -7.70 1.28
CA SER A 85 7.14 -8.10 -0.02
C SER A 85 7.21 -6.92 -0.99
N TRP A 86 8.03 -7.06 -2.03
CA TRP A 86 8.11 -6.18 -3.18
C TRP A 86 8.70 -6.94 -4.36
N ILE A 87 8.78 -6.33 -5.55
CA ILE A 87 9.06 -7.05 -6.79
C ILE A 87 10.36 -7.88 -6.79
N GLU A 88 11.38 -7.51 -5.99
CA GLU A 88 12.63 -8.27 -5.92
C GLU A 88 12.59 -9.43 -4.92
N THR A 89 11.84 -9.30 -3.84
CA THR A 89 11.73 -10.31 -2.78
C THR A 89 10.53 -11.22 -2.95
N ASP A 90 9.49 -10.74 -3.62
CA ASP A 90 8.25 -11.45 -3.92
C ASP A 90 7.87 -11.24 -5.40
N PRO A 91 8.52 -11.96 -6.35
CA PRO A 91 8.41 -11.70 -7.78
C PRO A 91 6.99 -11.87 -8.35
N HIS A 92 6.10 -12.51 -7.63
CA HIS A 92 4.70 -12.69 -8.02
C HIS A 92 3.78 -11.59 -7.47
N THR A 93 4.31 -10.67 -6.66
CA THR A 93 3.49 -9.56 -6.13
C THR A 93 2.97 -8.68 -7.29
N PRO A 94 1.66 -8.41 -7.35
CA PRO A 94 1.09 -7.54 -8.37
C PRO A 94 1.26 -6.05 -8.03
N TYR A 95 1.76 -5.75 -6.84
CA TYR A 95 1.87 -4.39 -6.34
C TYR A 95 3.14 -3.70 -6.85
N TYR A 96 3.02 -2.41 -7.19
CA TYR A 96 4.13 -1.53 -7.56
C TYR A 96 4.74 -0.78 -6.37
N PHE A 97 4.31 -1.11 -5.16
CA PHE A 97 4.78 -0.60 -3.89
C PHE A 97 5.11 -1.76 -2.95
N ALA A 98 5.81 -1.47 -1.87
CA ALA A 98 6.21 -2.49 -0.92
C ALA A 98 5.16 -2.71 0.16
N LYS A 99 5.14 -3.92 0.70
CA LYS A 99 4.35 -4.29 1.88
C LYS A 99 5.29 -4.92 2.91
N VAL A 100 5.19 -4.51 4.17
CA VAL A 100 5.77 -5.28 5.28
C VAL A 100 4.69 -6.23 5.75
N LYS A 101 4.95 -7.52 5.64
CA LYS A 101 4.01 -8.60 5.94
C LYS A 101 4.43 -9.36 7.19
N LYS A 102 3.48 -9.88 7.94
CA LYS A 102 3.74 -10.74 9.10
C LYS A 102 3.72 -12.21 8.68
N ASN A 103 4.79 -12.94 9.01
CA ASN A 103 4.89 -14.37 8.79
C ASN A 103 3.84 -15.10 9.65
N ASP A 104 3.46 -16.30 9.23
CA ASP A 104 2.51 -17.17 9.94
C ASP A 104 1.10 -16.56 10.14
N THR A 105 0.77 -15.52 9.38
CA THR A 105 -0.58 -14.93 9.29
C THR A 105 -1.17 -15.12 7.90
N LEU A 106 -2.48 -14.99 7.78
CA LEU A 106 -3.18 -15.17 6.51
C LEU A 106 -4.16 -14.00 6.26
N PHE A 107 -3.85 -13.20 5.26
CA PHE A 107 -4.72 -12.17 4.72
C PHE A 107 -4.61 -12.20 3.20
N VAL A 108 -5.63 -12.75 2.54
CA VAL A 108 -5.67 -12.91 1.08
C VAL A 108 -6.80 -12.09 0.51
N GLU A 109 -6.46 -11.09 -0.27
CA GLU A 109 -7.42 -10.32 -1.04
C GLU A 109 -8.03 -11.20 -2.13
N GLU A 110 -9.37 -11.21 -2.23
CA GLU A 110 -10.14 -12.11 -3.12
C GLU A 110 -9.64 -12.06 -4.58
N MET A 111 -9.24 -10.87 -5.06
CA MET A 111 -8.74 -10.70 -6.42
C MET A 111 -7.36 -11.35 -6.66
N PHE A 112 -6.60 -11.62 -5.60
CA PHE A 112 -5.25 -12.19 -5.67
C PHE A 112 -5.14 -13.59 -5.08
N LYS A 113 -6.26 -14.25 -4.77
CA LYS A 113 -6.28 -15.59 -4.14
C LYS A 113 -5.52 -16.68 -4.89
N ASN A 114 -5.31 -16.52 -6.20
CA ASN A 114 -4.58 -17.46 -7.04
C ASN A 114 -3.13 -17.01 -7.34
N VAL A 115 -2.70 -15.87 -6.79
CA VAL A 115 -1.34 -15.35 -6.99
C VAL A 115 -0.44 -15.96 -5.91
N PRO A 116 0.66 -16.63 -6.28
CA PRO A 116 1.55 -17.29 -5.34
C PRO A 116 2.51 -16.28 -4.67
N MET A 117 1.96 -15.24 -4.04
CA MET A 117 2.69 -14.26 -3.25
C MET A 117 2.56 -14.55 -1.75
N HIS A 118 3.40 -13.93 -0.93
CA HIS A 118 3.32 -14.06 0.52
C HIS A 118 1.94 -13.63 1.06
N PRO A 119 1.22 -14.48 1.80
CA PRO A 119 -0.19 -14.26 2.16
C PRO A 119 -0.41 -13.51 3.49
N GLY A 120 0.65 -13.01 4.14
CA GLY A 120 0.58 -12.43 5.49
C GLY A 120 -0.19 -11.11 5.58
N ILE A 121 -0.73 -10.80 6.77
CA ILE A 121 -1.24 -9.48 7.14
C ILE A 121 -0.14 -8.44 6.90
N PHE A 122 -0.48 -7.23 6.47
CA PHE A 122 0.50 -6.29 5.95
C PHE A 122 0.23 -4.83 6.31
N VAL A 123 1.29 -4.04 6.25
CA VAL A 123 1.27 -2.58 6.20
C VAL A 123 1.80 -2.14 4.83
N ASP A 124 1.10 -1.24 4.18
CA ASP A 124 1.43 -0.75 2.84
C ASP A 124 2.42 0.43 2.91
N ILE A 125 3.43 0.41 2.03
CA ILE A 125 4.46 1.44 1.98
C ILE A 125 4.52 2.02 0.57
N PHE A 126 4.00 3.24 0.41
CA PHE A 126 3.88 3.92 -0.87
C PHE A 126 5.04 4.86 -1.16
N PRO A 127 5.66 4.77 -2.34
CA PRO A 127 6.62 5.76 -2.79
C PRO A 127 5.93 7.03 -3.29
N PHE A 128 6.43 8.19 -2.85
CA PHE A 128 5.99 9.50 -3.33
C PHE A 128 7.08 10.13 -4.19
N ASP A 129 6.76 10.32 -5.45
CA ASP A 129 7.63 10.93 -6.45
C ASP A 129 7.36 12.42 -6.62
N LYS A 130 8.40 13.16 -7.01
CA LYS A 130 8.23 14.58 -7.37
C LYS A 130 7.40 14.71 -8.64
N ILE A 131 6.43 15.59 -8.58
CA ILE A 131 5.61 15.96 -9.73
C ILE A 131 6.28 17.17 -10.42
N PRO A 132 6.51 17.16 -11.74
CA PRO A 132 7.06 18.31 -12.46
C PRO A 132 6.18 19.55 -12.33
N ASP A 133 6.79 20.73 -12.15
CA ASP A 133 6.06 22.00 -12.13
C ASP A 133 5.47 22.34 -13.50
N ASN A 134 6.15 21.94 -14.58
CA ASN A 134 5.67 22.14 -15.94
C ASN A 134 4.44 21.26 -16.22
N LYS A 135 3.32 21.88 -16.57
CA LYS A 135 2.04 21.20 -16.81
C LYS A 135 2.11 20.13 -17.91
N LEU A 136 2.90 20.36 -18.97
CA LEU A 136 3.06 19.38 -20.07
C LEU A 136 3.83 18.15 -19.60
N LEU A 137 4.95 18.36 -18.89
CA LEU A 137 5.75 17.25 -18.34
C LEU A 137 4.96 16.46 -17.32
N ARG A 138 4.16 17.13 -16.47
CA ARG A 138 3.25 16.49 -15.50
C ARG A 138 2.26 15.57 -16.22
N ARG A 139 1.65 16.04 -17.30
CA ARG A 139 0.71 15.24 -18.10
C ARG A 139 1.42 14.03 -18.73
N ILE A 140 2.58 14.23 -19.34
CA ILE A 140 3.38 13.14 -19.92
C ILE A 140 3.72 12.10 -18.86
N GLN A 141 4.17 12.53 -17.66
CA GLN A 141 4.47 11.63 -16.56
C GLN A 141 3.24 10.83 -16.12
N SER A 142 2.08 11.49 -15.98
CA SER A 142 0.82 10.84 -15.58
C SER A 142 0.39 9.78 -16.60
N GLU A 143 0.41 10.10 -17.89
CA GLU A 143 0.03 9.17 -18.96
C GLU A 143 1.02 7.99 -19.05
N ALA A 144 2.32 8.27 -18.95
CA ALA A 144 3.36 7.22 -18.96
C ALA A 144 3.22 6.27 -17.77
N LEU A 145 2.98 6.79 -16.56
CA LEU A 145 2.74 5.98 -15.37
C LEU A 145 1.45 5.16 -15.50
N GLY A 146 0.38 5.75 -16.04
CA GLY A 146 -0.88 5.05 -16.33
C GLY A 146 -0.65 3.86 -17.27
N PHE A 147 0.07 4.09 -18.37
CA PHE A 147 0.43 3.05 -19.33
C PHE A 147 1.30 1.96 -18.70
N LEU A 148 2.34 2.33 -17.95
CA LEU A 148 3.20 1.38 -17.25
C LEU A 148 2.45 0.54 -16.22
N LYS A 149 1.55 1.15 -15.46
CA LYS A 149 0.65 0.41 -14.54
C LYS A 149 -0.19 -0.61 -15.29
N CYS A 150 -0.81 -0.21 -16.40
CA CYS A 150 -1.58 -1.12 -17.24
C CYS A 150 -0.70 -2.26 -17.80
N CYS A 151 0.55 -2.00 -18.19
CA CYS A 151 1.47 -3.03 -18.66
C CYS A 151 1.92 -3.98 -17.55
N LEU A 152 2.21 -3.47 -16.35
CA LEU A 152 2.61 -4.29 -15.20
C LEU A 152 1.45 -5.16 -14.70
N MET A 153 0.28 -4.58 -14.57
CA MET A 153 -0.92 -5.32 -14.23
C MET A 153 -1.39 -6.22 -15.38
N GLY A 154 -1.07 -5.86 -16.61
CA GLY A 154 -1.43 -6.60 -17.82
C GLY A 154 -0.62 -7.88 -18.06
N LYS A 155 0.49 -8.11 -17.35
CA LYS A 155 1.08 -9.46 -17.25
C LYS A 155 0.12 -10.44 -16.55
N GLU A 156 -0.78 -9.91 -15.75
CA GLU A 156 -1.87 -10.61 -15.07
C GLU A 156 -3.23 -10.39 -15.77
N ILE A 157 -3.26 -9.87 -17.02
CA ILE A 157 -4.48 -9.55 -17.82
C ILE A 157 -5.46 -10.72 -17.93
N TRP A 158 -5.03 -11.94 -17.70
CA TRP A 158 -5.96 -13.06 -17.61
C TRP A 158 -6.98 -12.89 -16.47
N MET A 159 -6.61 -12.24 -15.36
CA MET A 159 -7.51 -11.88 -14.25
C MET A 159 -8.53 -10.80 -14.65
N TRP A 160 -8.15 -9.83 -15.49
CA TRP A 160 -9.00 -8.72 -15.89
C TRP A 160 -10.18 -9.11 -16.77
N LYS A 161 -10.07 -10.20 -17.53
CA LYS A 161 -11.18 -10.70 -18.35
C LYS A 161 -12.36 -11.23 -17.53
N HIS A 162 -12.18 -11.49 -16.24
CA HIS A 162 -13.21 -12.03 -15.37
C HIS A 162 -13.82 -11.02 -14.40
N PHE A 163 -13.21 -9.85 -14.20
CA PHE A 163 -13.61 -8.89 -13.14
C PHE A 163 -14.13 -7.53 -13.60
N GLY A 164 -14.28 -7.31 -14.90
CA GLY A 164 -14.85 -6.04 -15.38
C GLY A 164 -13.92 -4.82 -15.18
N THR A 165 -14.36 -3.66 -15.63
CA THR A 165 -13.63 -2.39 -15.59
C THR A 165 -13.06 -2.06 -14.21
N CYS A 166 -11.75 -1.84 -14.17
CA CYS A 166 -10.99 -1.50 -12.98
C CYS A 166 -11.47 -0.21 -12.32
N GLU A 167 -12.22 -0.32 -11.25
CA GLU A 167 -12.60 0.84 -10.43
C GLU A 167 -11.39 1.55 -9.81
N ILE A 168 -10.27 0.84 -9.62
CA ILE A 168 -9.01 1.41 -9.08
C ILE A 168 -8.42 2.49 -10.00
N CYS A 169 -8.54 2.33 -11.33
CA CYS A 169 -8.11 3.38 -12.26
C CYS A 169 -8.98 4.66 -12.17
N LEU A 170 -10.23 4.54 -11.77
CA LEU A 170 -11.16 5.66 -11.62
C LEU A 170 -10.94 6.44 -10.31
N LEU A 171 -10.50 5.79 -9.24
CA LEU A 171 -10.23 6.44 -7.95
C LEU A 171 -9.03 7.40 -8.01
N TYR A 172 -8.02 7.12 -8.87
CA TYR A 172 -6.85 7.99 -9.05
C TYR A 172 -7.02 9.08 -10.12
N THR A 173 -8.06 9.02 -10.94
CA THR A 173 -8.34 10.00 -12.00
C THR A 173 -9.57 10.86 -11.73
N SER A 174 -10.35 10.54 -10.71
CA SER A 174 -11.47 11.38 -10.29
C SER A 174 -10.94 12.59 -9.52
N PRO A 175 -11.31 13.83 -9.89
CA PRO A 175 -10.99 14.99 -9.07
C PRO A 175 -11.59 14.78 -7.68
N SER A 176 -10.81 15.09 -6.65
CA SER A 176 -11.28 15.01 -5.26
C SER A 176 -12.58 15.84 -5.12
N PRO A 177 -13.60 15.35 -4.42
CA PRO A 177 -14.81 16.14 -4.14
C PRO A 177 -14.54 17.48 -3.45
N ARG A 178 -13.31 17.72 -2.98
CA ARG A 178 -12.88 18.97 -2.33
C ARG A 178 -12.40 20.04 -3.31
N ASP A 179 -12.12 19.71 -4.57
CA ASP A 179 -11.65 20.69 -5.55
C ASP A 179 -12.77 21.68 -5.99
N GLY A 180 -14.02 21.43 -5.59
CA GLY A 180 -15.17 22.31 -5.78
C GLY A 180 -15.56 23.20 -4.60
N LEU A 181 -14.84 23.14 -3.46
CA LEU A 181 -15.19 23.87 -2.22
C LEU A 181 -14.26 25.06 -1.91
N LEU A 182 -13.35 25.41 -2.81
CA LEU A 182 -12.47 26.58 -2.69
C LEU A 182 -12.67 27.55 -3.87
N SER A 183 -13.93 27.88 -4.18
CA SER A 183 -14.28 29.03 -5.00
C SER A 183 -15.19 29.95 -4.24
#